data_44f63883c707a250b204d889c0ff1058
#
_entry.id   44f63883c707a250b204d889c0ff1058
#
_cell.length_a   1.000
_cell.length_b   1.000
_cell.length_c   1.000
_cell.angle_alpha   90.00
_cell.angle_beta   90.00
_cell.angle_gamma   90.00
#
_symmetry.space_group_name_H-M   'P 1'
#
loop_
_entity.id
_entity.type
_entity.pdbx_description
1 polymer ?
#
loop_
_entity_poly.entity_id
_entity_poly.type
_entity_poly.pdbx_seq_one_letter_code
_entity_poly.pdbx_strand_id
1 'polypeptide(L)'
;GIIDVCKGLSLNDSYWVVPEGFEGGFSQYNLYENRFSEILALVAYTGAGGSRQAFTTSPELTTGGMLPKAWRYVEHDGIYLYKGGTTGASNAGREPYCEYYASQIAETMRLNAVHYDLENWKGITASKCALFTNIDTAYIPIGRIVRTGGIAACLAYYDKLGPEFSEQIRSMLVFDALIYNEDRHFGNFGVLRDNHSGNIIAPAPIFDNGLSLFCYAGKEDYANLDEYAKTRSNPYNISYE
;
A
#
# COMPACT_ATOMS: atom_id res chain seq x y z
N GLY A 1 10.92 23.08 8.79
CA GLY A 1 11.29 21.68 8.48
C GLY A 1 10.28 20.99 7.57
N ILE A 2 10.44 19.68 7.31
CA ILE A 2 9.52 18.93 6.42
C ILE A 2 8.07 19.04 6.92
N ILE A 3 7.83 18.92 8.23
CA ILE A 3 6.48 19.01 8.83
C ILE A 3 5.85 20.38 8.55
N ASP A 4 6.61 21.47 8.55
CA ASP A 4 6.07 22.81 8.25
C ASP A 4 5.56 22.91 6.81
N VAL A 5 6.16 22.16 5.89
CA VAL A 5 5.77 22.11 4.48
C VAL A 5 4.61 21.14 4.27
N CYS A 6 4.76 19.87 4.69
CA CYS A 6 3.78 18.82 4.44
C CYS A 6 2.60 18.82 5.44
N LYS A 7 2.70 19.58 6.54
CA LYS A 7 1.66 19.65 7.60
C LYS A 7 1.24 18.27 8.14
N GLY A 8 2.10 17.26 7.99
CA GLY A 8 1.78 15.88 8.34
C GLY A 8 0.66 15.24 7.51
N LEU A 9 0.25 15.90 6.42
CA LEU A 9 -0.83 15.40 5.56
C LEU A 9 -0.44 14.09 4.87
N SER A 10 -1.39 13.16 4.80
CA SER A 10 -1.25 11.88 4.12
C SER A 10 -2.53 11.50 3.37
N LEU A 11 -2.47 10.46 2.56
CA LEU A 11 -3.63 9.83 1.93
C LEU A 11 -4.12 8.58 2.71
N ASN A 12 -3.68 8.42 3.95
CA ASN A 12 -4.10 7.32 4.83
C ASN A 12 -5.12 7.76 5.88
N ASP A 13 -5.12 9.03 6.23
CA ASP A 13 -6.00 9.59 7.26
C ASP A 13 -6.30 11.08 7.01
N SER A 14 -7.08 11.71 7.89
CA SER A 14 -7.45 13.12 7.84
C SER A 14 -6.81 13.96 8.95
N TYR A 15 -5.69 13.51 9.50
CA TYR A 15 -4.92 14.28 10.47
C TYR A 15 -3.96 15.26 9.80
N TRP A 16 -3.71 16.39 10.45
CA TRP A 16 -2.70 17.34 10.06
C TRP A 16 -2.06 18.00 11.27
N VAL A 17 -0.89 18.58 11.06
CA VAL A 17 -0.12 19.29 12.09
C VAL A 17 0.17 20.70 11.60
N VAL A 18 -0.33 21.69 12.34
CA VAL A 18 -0.12 23.11 12.04
C VAL A 18 0.37 23.85 13.29
N PRO A 19 1.14 24.94 13.12
CA PRO A 19 1.52 25.81 14.25
C PRO A 19 0.30 26.41 14.94
N GLU A 20 0.45 26.74 16.22
CA GLU A 20 -0.54 27.53 16.94
C GLU A 20 -0.75 28.88 16.22
N GLY A 21 -2.01 29.28 16.05
CA GLY A 21 -2.37 30.51 15.34
C GLY A 21 -2.29 30.42 13.80
N PHE A 22 -2.14 29.20 13.25
CA PHE A 22 -2.17 29.01 11.79
C PHE A 22 -3.52 29.45 11.22
N GLU A 23 -3.49 30.37 10.25
CA GLU A 23 -4.69 30.83 9.53
C GLU A 23 -4.96 29.91 8.32
N GLY A 24 -6.05 29.16 8.36
CA GLY A 24 -6.48 28.26 7.29
C GLY A 24 -7.16 27.01 7.81
N GLY A 25 -8.04 26.42 7.02
CA GLY A 25 -8.78 25.21 7.34
C GLY A 25 -8.25 23.97 6.63
N PHE A 26 -8.47 22.78 7.20
CA PHE A 26 -8.07 21.49 6.63
C PHE A 26 -8.54 21.30 5.18
N SER A 27 -9.75 21.80 4.85
CA SER A 27 -10.32 21.73 3.49
C SER A 27 -9.46 22.42 2.42
N GLN A 28 -8.66 23.42 2.81
CA GLN A 28 -7.80 24.17 1.89
C GLN A 28 -6.48 23.43 1.57
N TYR A 29 -6.12 22.43 2.39
CA TYR A 29 -4.79 21.81 2.32
C TYR A 29 -4.81 20.30 2.16
N ASN A 30 -5.93 19.62 2.52
CA ASN A 30 -5.98 18.16 2.45
C ASN A 30 -5.66 17.64 1.04
N LEU A 31 -5.06 16.44 0.99
CA LEU A 31 -4.60 15.83 -0.26
C LEU A 31 -5.69 15.08 -1.03
N TYR A 32 -6.88 14.94 -0.45
CA TYR A 32 -8.01 14.28 -1.11
C TYR A 32 -8.74 15.22 -2.08
N GLU A 33 -8.88 16.49 -1.72
CA GLU A 33 -9.65 17.49 -2.46
C GLU A 33 -8.75 18.50 -3.21
N ASN A 34 -7.48 18.60 -2.80
CA ASN A 34 -6.55 19.56 -3.37
C ASN A 34 -5.46 18.84 -4.19
N ARG A 35 -5.14 19.43 -5.34
CA ARG A 35 -4.03 18.93 -6.17
C ARG A 35 -2.71 19.04 -5.41
N PHE A 36 -1.91 18.00 -5.48
CA PHE A 36 -0.56 17.98 -4.96
C PHE A 36 0.49 17.94 -6.07
N SER A 37 1.76 18.13 -5.72
CA SER A 37 2.84 18.37 -6.68
C SER A 37 3.17 17.14 -7.53
N GLU A 38 2.96 17.22 -8.85
CA GLU A 38 3.50 16.22 -9.79
C GLU A 38 5.03 16.21 -9.86
N ILE A 39 5.69 17.32 -9.51
CA ILE A 39 7.16 17.40 -9.51
C ILE A 39 7.73 16.49 -8.42
N LEU A 40 7.16 16.52 -7.22
CA LEU A 40 7.59 15.63 -6.13
C LEU A 40 7.27 14.17 -6.43
N ALA A 41 6.11 13.91 -7.01
CA ALA A 41 5.74 12.59 -7.50
C ALA A 41 6.77 12.05 -8.52
N LEU A 42 7.16 12.88 -9.49
CA LEU A 42 8.14 12.52 -10.51
C LEU A 42 9.53 12.24 -9.90
N VAL A 43 9.98 13.10 -8.98
CA VAL A 43 11.27 12.90 -8.28
C VAL A 43 11.26 11.62 -7.46
N ALA A 44 10.20 11.36 -6.72
CA ALA A 44 10.07 10.14 -5.91
C ALA A 44 10.04 8.87 -6.77
N TYR A 45 9.43 8.95 -7.96
CA TYR A 45 9.26 7.80 -8.85
C TYR A 45 10.50 7.51 -9.71
N THR A 46 11.14 8.55 -10.24
CA THR A 46 12.27 8.39 -11.17
C THR A 46 13.64 8.51 -10.51
N GLY A 47 13.72 9.02 -9.28
CA GLY A 47 14.99 9.38 -8.64
C GLY A 47 15.70 10.56 -9.30
N ALA A 48 15.11 11.19 -10.33
CA ALA A 48 15.70 12.35 -11.00
C ALA A 48 15.70 13.56 -10.05
N GLY A 49 16.88 14.12 -9.80
CA GLY A 49 17.02 15.31 -8.94
C GLY A 49 16.16 16.47 -9.44
N GLY A 50 15.14 16.82 -8.69
CA GLY A 50 14.30 17.98 -8.93
C GLY A 50 14.96 19.25 -8.41
N SER A 51 14.70 20.40 -9.06
CA SER A 51 15.12 21.69 -8.54
C SER A 51 14.43 21.98 -7.20
N ARG A 52 15.14 22.62 -6.27
CA ARG A 52 14.70 22.95 -4.89
C ARG A 52 13.48 23.89 -4.78
N GLN A 53 12.71 24.10 -5.83
CA GLN A 53 11.66 25.13 -5.88
C GLN A 53 10.22 24.66 -5.62
N ALA A 54 9.98 23.37 -5.38
CA ALA A 54 8.61 22.89 -5.10
C ALA A 54 8.33 22.82 -3.60
N PHE A 55 7.98 23.94 -2.98
CA PHE A 55 7.49 24.00 -1.60
C PHE A 55 5.97 23.83 -1.56
N THR A 56 5.48 22.65 -1.96
CA THR A 56 4.07 22.30 -1.84
C THR A 56 3.92 21.01 -1.08
N THR A 57 2.79 20.84 -0.42
CA THR A 57 2.44 19.57 0.24
C THR A 57 2.32 18.47 -0.81
N SER A 58 2.83 17.28 -0.50
CA SER A 58 2.71 16.11 -1.35
C SER A 58 2.66 14.83 -0.52
N PRO A 59 1.89 13.81 -0.95
CA PRO A 59 1.85 12.51 -0.28
C PRO A 59 3.22 11.86 -0.14
N GLU A 60 4.12 12.07 -1.09
CA GLU A 60 5.48 11.48 -1.11
C GLU A 60 6.33 11.91 0.09
N LEU A 61 6.02 13.04 0.72
CA LEU A 61 6.73 13.51 1.91
C LEU A 61 6.43 12.65 3.15
N THR A 62 5.36 11.85 3.12
CA THR A 62 4.91 11.00 4.23
C THR A 62 4.86 9.51 3.85
N THR A 63 5.14 9.16 2.61
CA THR A 63 5.10 7.78 2.11
C THR A 63 6.37 7.02 2.49
N GLY A 64 6.22 5.86 3.12
CA GLY A 64 7.32 4.93 3.42
C GLY A 64 7.54 3.86 2.34
N GLY A 65 8.66 3.16 2.37
CA GLY A 65 8.98 2.01 1.51
C GLY A 65 10.10 2.27 0.50
N MET A 66 10.67 1.20 -0.03
CA MET A 66 11.92 1.22 -0.82
C MET A 66 11.70 1.26 -2.34
N LEU A 67 10.53 0.84 -2.85
CA LEU A 67 10.25 0.83 -4.28
C LEU A 67 9.97 2.25 -4.80
N PRO A 68 10.32 2.56 -6.06
CA PRO A 68 9.86 3.77 -6.74
C PRO A 68 8.33 3.83 -6.70
N LYS A 69 7.78 4.86 -6.08
CA LYS A 69 6.33 5.02 -6.00
C LYS A 69 5.93 6.47 -5.98
N ALA A 70 4.76 6.76 -6.51
CA ALA A 70 4.21 8.08 -6.52
C ALA A 70 2.68 8.04 -6.52
N TRP A 71 2.09 8.94 -5.76
CA TRP A 71 0.69 9.27 -5.87
C TRP A 71 0.49 10.29 -6.99
N ARG A 72 -0.53 10.07 -7.80
CA ARG A 72 -0.89 10.98 -8.88
C ARG A 72 -2.36 11.36 -8.80
N TYR A 73 -2.62 12.63 -8.92
CA TYR A 73 -3.97 13.16 -9.14
C TYR A 73 -4.25 13.16 -10.64
N VAL A 74 -5.10 12.22 -11.09
CA VAL A 74 -5.51 12.12 -12.49
C VAL A 74 -6.79 12.91 -12.66
N GLU A 75 -6.76 13.95 -13.50
CA GLU A 75 -7.88 14.85 -13.69
C GLU A 75 -9.14 14.10 -14.15
N HIS A 76 -10.26 14.33 -13.46
CA HIS A 76 -11.55 13.68 -13.69
C HIS A 76 -11.60 12.16 -13.41
N ASP A 77 -10.53 11.54 -12.92
CA ASP A 77 -10.45 10.10 -12.70
C ASP A 77 -10.17 9.75 -11.22
N GLY A 78 -9.38 10.54 -10.52
CA GLY A 78 -9.11 10.37 -9.10
C GLY A 78 -7.65 10.32 -8.72
N ILE A 79 -7.36 9.72 -7.55
CA ILE A 79 -6.02 9.59 -7.02
C ILE A 79 -5.57 8.14 -7.18
N TYR A 80 -4.40 7.95 -7.78
CA TYR A 80 -3.81 6.66 -8.06
C TYR A 80 -2.40 6.54 -7.51
N LEU A 81 -2.08 5.38 -6.97
CA LEU A 81 -0.71 5.00 -6.62
C LEU A 81 -0.06 4.29 -7.80
N TYR A 82 1.11 4.77 -8.21
CA TYR A 82 2.00 4.14 -9.18
C TYR A 82 3.17 3.54 -8.43
N LYS A 83 3.42 2.25 -8.59
CA LYS A 83 4.54 1.54 -7.98
C LYS A 83 5.40 0.92 -9.09
N GLY A 84 6.63 1.38 -9.24
CA GLY A 84 7.64 0.76 -10.11
C GLY A 84 8.28 -0.45 -9.46
N GLY A 85 9.05 -1.20 -10.22
CA GLY A 85 9.83 -2.31 -9.72
C GLY A 85 11.23 -1.90 -9.29
N THR A 86 11.94 -2.83 -8.65
CA THR A 86 13.37 -2.72 -8.34
C THR A 86 14.22 -2.64 -9.61
N THR A 87 15.46 -2.19 -9.48
CA THR A 87 16.42 -2.11 -10.59
C THR A 87 17.77 -2.69 -10.18
N GLY A 88 18.60 -3.05 -11.15
CA GLY A 88 19.99 -3.41 -10.94
C GLY A 88 20.29 -4.89 -10.71
N ALA A 89 19.29 -5.78 -10.67
CA ALA A 89 19.47 -7.23 -10.60
C ALA A 89 18.75 -7.94 -11.74
N SER A 90 19.12 -9.17 -12.05
CA SER A 90 18.53 -9.95 -13.15
C SER A 90 17.06 -10.35 -12.91
N ASN A 91 16.63 -10.36 -11.66
CA ASN A 91 15.25 -10.62 -11.21
C ASN A 91 14.52 -9.35 -10.79
N ALA A 92 15.09 -8.17 -11.02
CA ALA A 92 14.47 -6.89 -10.71
C ALA A 92 13.34 -6.52 -11.69
N GLY A 93 12.44 -5.64 -11.24
CA GLY A 93 11.40 -5.05 -12.09
C GLY A 93 10.16 -5.93 -12.28
N ARG A 94 10.02 -7.02 -11.53
CA ARG A 94 8.88 -7.94 -11.65
C ARG A 94 7.70 -7.56 -10.75
N GLU A 95 7.93 -6.75 -9.70
CA GLU A 95 6.96 -6.40 -8.69
C GLU A 95 5.66 -5.83 -9.27
N PRO A 96 5.68 -4.91 -10.27
CA PRO A 96 4.45 -4.42 -10.90
C PRO A 96 3.62 -5.53 -11.56
N TYR A 97 4.28 -6.49 -12.19
CA TYR A 97 3.61 -7.62 -12.83
C TYR A 97 3.01 -8.58 -11.79
N CYS A 98 3.75 -8.86 -10.72
CA CYS A 98 3.25 -9.69 -9.62
C CYS A 98 2.03 -9.05 -8.96
N GLU A 99 2.06 -7.74 -8.71
CA GLU A 99 0.93 -6.97 -8.21
C GLU A 99 -0.31 -7.09 -9.13
N TYR A 100 -0.11 -6.88 -10.43
CA TYR A 100 -1.15 -6.98 -11.43
C TYR A 100 -1.76 -8.39 -11.48
N TYR A 101 -0.94 -9.44 -11.65
CA TYR A 101 -1.45 -10.81 -11.74
C TYR A 101 -2.10 -11.29 -10.44
N ALA A 102 -1.55 -10.91 -9.28
CA ALA A 102 -2.18 -11.20 -8.00
C ALA A 102 -3.58 -10.56 -7.91
N SER A 103 -3.75 -9.32 -8.40
CA SER A 103 -5.07 -8.69 -8.40
C SER A 103 -6.08 -9.38 -9.32
N GLN A 104 -5.64 -9.91 -10.48
CA GLN A 104 -6.51 -10.69 -11.38
C GLN A 104 -6.95 -12.02 -10.74
N ILE A 105 -6.05 -12.67 -9.98
CA ILE A 105 -6.39 -13.89 -9.23
C ILE A 105 -7.42 -13.53 -8.13
N ALA A 106 -7.17 -12.45 -7.37
CA ALA A 106 -8.09 -11.99 -6.32
C ALA A 106 -9.48 -11.69 -6.87
N GLU A 107 -9.57 -11.03 -8.02
CA GLU A 107 -10.82 -10.73 -8.72
C GLU A 107 -11.55 -12.02 -9.13
N THR A 108 -10.83 -12.98 -9.72
CA THR A 108 -11.38 -14.29 -10.09
C THR A 108 -11.91 -15.04 -8.86
N MET A 109 -11.24 -14.94 -7.72
CA MET A 109 -11.67 -15.48 -6.45
C MET A 109 -12.79 -14.66 -5.78
N ARG A 110 -13.16 -13.51 -6.33
CA ARG A 110 -14.14 -12.55 -5.78
C ARG A 110 -13.78 -12.06 -4.37
N LEU A 111 -12.51 -11.85 -4.12
CA LEU A 111 -12.03 -11.31 -2.86
C LEU A 111 -12.24 -9.79 -2.80
N ASN A 112 -12.42 -9.27 -1.59
CA ASN A 112 -12.34 -7.84 -1.35
C ASN A 112 -10.86 -7.41 -1.40
N ALA A 113 -10.42 -7.02 -2.59
CA ALA A 113 -9.03 -6.66 -2.88
C ALA A 113 -8.96 -5.43 -3.78
N VAL A 114 -7.85 -4.70 -3.69
CA VAL A 114 -7.56 -3.57 -4.57
C VAL A 114 -7.26 -4.10 -5.97
N HIS A 115 -7.91 -3.50 -6.98
CA HIS A 115 -7.60 -3.77 -8.38
C HIS A 115 -6.33 -3.04 -8.81
N TYR A 116 -5.47 -3.73 -9.55
CA TYR A 116 -4.26 -3.15 -10.11
C TYR A 116 -4.23 -3.32 -11.63
N ASP A 117 -3.85 -2.24 -12.32
CA ASP A 117 -3.52 -2.21 -13.73
C ASP A 117 -2.00 -2.11 -13.93
N LEU A 118 -1.54 -2.42 -15.15
CA LEU A 118 -0.20 -2.10 -15.60
C LEU A 118 -0.21 -0.85 -16.46
N GLU A 119 0.66 0.10 -16.14
CA GLU A 119 0.83 1.32 -16.93
C GLU A 119 2.31 1.67 -17.08
N ASN A 120 2.67 2.28 -18.20
CA ASN A 120 4.00 2.86 -18.37
C ASN A 120 3.94 4.36 -18.06
N TRP A 121 4.63 4.76 -17.00
CA TRP A 121 4.77 6.17 -16.68
C TRP A 121 6.24 6.58 -16.72
N LYS A 122 6.54 7.59 -17.58
CA LYS A 122 7.90 8.10 -17.78
C LYS A 122 8.92 7.02 -18.19
N GLY A 123 8.50 6.04 -18.96
CA GLY A 123 9.35 4.94 -19.41
C GLY A 123 9.56 3.79 -18.39
N ILE A 124 8.92 3.88 -17.23
CA ILE A 124 9.00 2.87 -16.17
C ILE A 124 7.64 2.15 -16.10
N THR A 125 7.67 0.82 -16.18
CA THR A 125 6.47 0.00 -15.96
C THR A 125 6.08 0.07 -14.49
N ALA A 126 4.83 0.38 -14.22
CA ALA A 126 4.25 0.48 -12.90
C ALA A 126 3.00 -0.39 -12.75
N SER A 127 2.77 -0.90 -11.56
CA SER A 127 1.42 -1.23 -11.12
C SER A 127 0.70 0.06 -10.72
N LYS A 128 -0.56 0.18 -11.09
CA LYS A 128 -1.40 1.34 -10.83
C LYS A 128 -2.66 0.88 -10.11
N CYS A 129 -2.98 1.49 -8.98
CA CYS A 129 -4.23 1.24 -8.27
C CYS A 129 -4.88 2.53 -7.79
N ALA A 130 -6.21 2.52 -7.71
CA ALA A 130 -6.97 3.63 -7.15
C ALA A 130 -6.77 3.71 -5.63
N LEU A 131 -6.81 4.92 -5.09
CA LEU A 131 -6.85 5.15 -3.66
C LEU A 131 -8.15 4.58 -3.07
N PHE A 132 -8.06 3.76 -2.04
CA PHE A 132 -9.22 3.15 -1.37
C PHE A 132 -9.63 3.86 -0.06
N THR A 133 -8.90 4.90 0.32
CA THR A 133 -9.25 5.81 1.41
C THR A 133 -9.85 7.10 0.85
N ASN A 134 -10.46 7.90 1.70
CA ASN A 134 -10.98 9.22 1.36
C ASN A 134 -11.00 10.14 2.60
N ILE A 135 -11.52 11.35 2.46
CA ILE A 135 -11.56 12.33 3.55
C ILE A 135 -12.34 11.82 4.78
N ASP A 136 -13.33 10.97 4.58
CA ASP A 136 -14.20 10.41 5.63
C ASP A 136 -13.70 9.07 6.15
N THR A 137 -12.84 8.38 5.41
CA THR A 137 -12.42 7.00 5.69
C THR A 137 -10.91 6.87 5.72
N ALA A 138 -10.36 6.50 6.87
CA ALA A 138 -8.93 6.24 7.08
C ALA A 138 -8.60 4.75 7.05
N TYR A 139 -7.39 4.44 6.60
CA TYR A 139 -6.80 3.12 6.75
C TYR A 139 -5.95 3.03 8.02
N ILE A 140 -6.22 2.01 8.85
CA ILE A 140 -5.45 1.74 10.05
C ILE A 140 -4.75 0.39 9.90
N PRO A 141 -3.41 0.37 9.72
CA PRO A 141 -2.65 -0.87 9.70
C PRO A 141 -2.84 -1.66 10.98
N ILE A 142 -2.97 -2.99 10.87
CA ILE A 142 -3.19 -3.84 12.03
C ILE A 142 -2.06 -3.74 13.05
N GLY A 143 -0.84 -3.50 12.63
CA GLY A 143 0.32 -3.30 13.51
C GLY A 143 0.23 -2.09 14.44
N ARG A 144 -0.66 -1.14 14.17
CA ARG A 144 -0.96 -0.03 15.10
C ARG A 144 -1.93 -0.44 16.20
N ILE A 145 -2.70 -1.51 15.98
CA ILE A 145 -3.75 -2.02 16.90
C ILE A 145 -3.21 -3.22 17.68
N VAL A 146 -2.74 -4.23 16.97
CA VAL A 146 -2.22 -5.48 17.55
C VAL A 146 -0.70 -5.44 17.57
N ARG A 147 -0.13 -5.14 18.73
CA ARG A 147 1.32 -4.92 18.87
C ARG A 147 2.10 -6.17 19.30
N THR A 148 1.41 -7.19 19.81
CA THR A 148 2.00 -8.44 20.30
C THR A 148 1.10 -9.61 19.98
N GLY A 149 1.63 -10.84 20.02
CA GLY A 149 0.86 -12.07 19.81
C GLY A 149 0.73 -12.53 18.36
N GLY A 150 1.39 -11.84 17.43
CA GLY A 150 1.50 -12.28 16.03
C GLY A 150 0.16 -12.39 15.32
N ILE A 151 0.12 -13.24 14.29
CA ILE A 151 -1.07 -13.44 13.46
C ILE A 151 -2.26 -14.04 14.25
N ALA A 152 -2.00 -14.84 15.27
CA ALA A 152 -3.06 -15.39 16.12
C ALA A 152 -3.83 -14.28 16.86
N ALA A 153 -3.13 -13.27 17.35
CA ALA A 153 -3.77 -12.11 17.98
C ALA A 153 -4.54 -11.26 16.97
N CYS A 154 -4.06 -11.15 15.73
CA CYS A 154 -4.78 -10.47 14.63
C CYS A 154 -6.09 -11.23 14.33
N LEU A 155 -6.06 -12.54 14.17
CA LEU A 155 -7.26 -13.36 13.97
C LEU A 155 -8.28 -13.15 15.09
N ALA A 156 -7.84 -13.25 16.36
CA ALA A 156 -8.71 -13.03 17.50
C ALA A 156 -9.30 -11.61 17.56
N TYR A 157 -8.55 -10.61 17.10
CA TYR A 157 -9.03 -9.25 17.00
C TYR A 157 -10.10 -9.10 15.92
N TYR A 158 -9.87 -9.64 14.72
CA TYR A 158 -10.84 -9.60 13.63
C TYR A 158 -12.13 -10.36 13.97
N ASP A 159 -12.01 -11.51 14.66
CA ASP A 159 -13.17 -12.29 15.12
C ASP A 159 -14.07 -11.49 16.08
N LYS A 160 -13.50 -10.59 16.89
CA LYS A 160 -14.28 -9.69 17.78
C LYS A 160 -15.00 -8.60 17.04
N LEU A 161 -14.51 -8.19 15.88
CA LEU A 161 -15.13 -7.13 15.06
C LEU A 161 -16.35 -7.65 14.29
N GLY A 162 -16.41 -8.92 13.98
CA GLY A 162 -17.56 -9.55 13.35
C GLY A 162 -17.24 -10.47 12.18
N PRO A 163 -18.27 -11.13 11.61
CA PRO A 163 -18.09 -12.16 10.58
C PRO A 163 -17.38 -11.68 9.33
N GLU A 164 -17.72 -10.48 8.85
CA GLU A 164 -17.10 -9.88 7.65
C GLU A 164 -15.59 -9.69 7.83
N PHE A 165 -15.18 -9.23 9.01
CA PHE A 165 -13.76 -9.08 9.35
C PHE A 165 -13.06 -10.44 9.42
N SER A 166 -13.68 -11.41 10.08
CA SER A 166 -13.18 -12.78 10.19
C SER A 166 -12.98 -13.43 8.83
N GLU A 167 -13.94 -13.25 7.92
CA GLU A 167 -13.87 -13.75 6.54
C GLU A 167 -12.72 -13.09 5.78
N GLN A 168 -12.61 -11.76 5.85
CA GLN A 168 -11.57 -11.00 5.14
C GLN A 168 -10.17 -11.45 5.52
N ILE A 169 -9.84 -11.55 6.81
CA ILE A 169 -8.50 -11.96 7.21
C ILE A 169 -8.20 -13.42 6.81
N ARG A 170 -9.15 -14.33 6.94
CA ARG A 170 -8.96 -15.73 6.56
C ARG A 170 -8.82 -15.88 5.04
N SER A 171 -9.63 -15.16 4.27
CA SER A 171 -9.51 -15.11 2.81
C SER A 171 -8.15 -14.57 2.39
N MET A 172 -7.66 -13.52 3.04
CA MET A 172 -6.31 -12.99 2.80
C MET A 172 -5.23 -14.03 3.08
N LEU A 173 -5.31 -14.77 4.18
CA LEU A 173 -4.33 -15.82 4.51
C LEU A 173 -4.30 -16.93 3.46
N VAL A 174 -5.46 -17.38 3.01
CA VAL A 174 -5.57 -18.39 1.95
C VAL A 174 -5.04 -17.84 0.63
N PHE A 175 -5.37 -16.60 0.32
CA PHE A 175 -4.89 -15.93 -0.88
C PHE A 175 -3.37 -15.76 -0.88
N ASP A 176 -2.79 -15.29 0.23
CA ASP A 176 -1.34 -15.14 0.37
C ASP A 176 -0.61 -16.48 0.20
N ALA A 177 -1.16 -17.56 0.74
CA ALA A 177 -0.62 -18.91 0.52
C ALA A 177 -0.70 -19.34 -0.96
N LEU A 178 -1.83 -19.04 -1.63
CA LEU A 178 -2.03 -19.39 -3.04
C LEU A 178 -1.06 -18.66 -3.98
N ILE A 179 -0.88 -17.34 -3.76
CA ILE A 179 0.00 -16.51 -4.60
C ILE A 179 1.45 -16.50 -4.11
N TYR A 180 1.75 -17.20 -3.03
CA TYR A 180 3.08 -17.22 -2.42
C TYR A 180 3.59 -15.82 -2.06
N ASN A 181 2.83 -15.07 -1.24
CA ASN A 181 3.17 -13.71 -0.85
C ASN A 181 4.20 -13.70 0.28
N GLU A 182 5.41 -13.25 -0.01
CA GLU A 182 6.54 -13.26 0.92
C GLU A 182 6.56 -12.07 1.88
N ASP A 183 5.72 -11.04 1.68
CA ASP A 183 5.82 -9.76 2.41
C ASP A 183 4.48 -9.25 2.98
N ARG A 184 3.60 -10.12 3.45
CA ARG A 184 2.39 -9.70 4.17
C ARG A 184 2.72 -9.26 5.61
N HIS A 185 3.39 -8.14 5.76
CA HIS A 185 3.69 -7.59 7.09
C HIS A 185 2.49 -6.81 7.67
N PHE A 186 2.53 -6.51 8.97
CA PHE A 186 1.42 -5.86 9.70
C PHE A 186 1.09 -4.42 9.25
N GLY A 187 1.84 -3.86 8.33
CA GLY A 187 1.53 -2.62 7.61
C GLY A 187 0.63 -2.81 6.39
N ASN A 188 0.56 -4.03 5.82
CA ASN A 188 -0.06 -4.32 4.54
C ASN A 188 -1.45 -4.96 4.68
N PHE A 189 -2.04 -4.95 5.85
CA PHE A 189 -3.46 -5.27 6.10
C PHE A 189 -3.94 -4.57 7.35
N GLY A 190 -5.24 -4.37 7.47
CA GLY A 190 -5.82 -3.62 8.57
C GLY A 190 -7.31 -3.39 8.42
N VAL A 191 -7.76 -2.29 8.96
CA VAL A 191 -9.18 -1.92 8.98
C VAL A 191 -9.41 -0.51 8.46
N LEU A 192 -10.63 -0.25 8.03
CA LEU A 192 -11.10 1.09 7.69
C LEU A 192 -11.83 1.69 8.89
N ARG A 193 -11.54 2.97 9.14
CA ARG A 193 -12.13 3.74 10.22
C ARG A 193 -12.83 4.97 9.67
N ASP A 194 -14.01 5.24 10.16
CA ASP A 194 -14.71 6.50 9.94
C ASP A 194 -13.99 7.63 10.69
N ASN A 195 -13.64 8.69 9.98
CA ASN A 195 -12.86 9.82 10.54
C ASN A 195 -13.68 10.75 11.43
N HIS A 196 -15.01 10.72 11.34
CA HIS A 196 -15.88 11.56 12.16
C HIS A 196 -16.21 10.92 13.50
N SER A 197 -16.60 9.64 13.48
CA SER A 197 -16.98 8.89 14.69
C SER A 197 -15.77 8.22 15.37
N GLY A 198 -14.69 7.97 14.62
CA GLY A 198 -13.55 7.17 15.09
C GLY A 198 -13.81 5.66 15.10
N ASN A 199 -14.98 5.21 14.68
CA ASN A 199 -15.35 3.79 14.70
C ASN A 199 -14.72 3.02 13.54
N ILE A 200 -14.38 1.75 13.79
CA ILE A 200 -14.02 0.80 12.74
C ILE A 200 -15.30 0.42 11.99
N ILE A 201 -15.28 0.54 10.65
CA ILE A 201 -16.45 0.39 9.80
C ILE A 201 -16.39 -0.80 8.84
N ALA A 202 -15.17 -1.22 8.45
CA ALA A 202 -14.98 -2.33 7.53
C ALA A 202 -13.55 -2.90 7.65
N PRO A 203 -13.31 -4.15 7.22
CA PRO A 203 -11.94 -4.60 6.95
C PRO A 203 -11.40 -3.86 5.71
N ALA A 204 -10.10 -3.56 5.72
CA ALA A 204 -9.45 -3.00 4.55
C ALA A 204 -9.39 -4.04 3.41
N PRO A 205 -9.47 -3.64 2.13
CA PRO A 205 -9.26 -4.55 1.02
C PRO A 205 -7.84 -5.12 1.05
N ILE A 206 -7.62 -6.29 0.45
CA ILE A 206 -6.29 -6.88 0.27
C ILE A 206 -5.51 -6.02 -0.73
N PHE A 207 -4.30 -5.61 -0.39
CA PHE A 207 -3.43 -4.80 -1.23
C PHE A 207 -1.96 -5.14 -0.99
N ASP A 208 -1.06 -4.58 -1.80
CA ASP A 208 0.39 -4.75 -1.68
C ASP A 208 0.83 -6.22 -1.80
N ASN A 209 0.62 -6.78 -3.00
CA ASN A 209 0.93 -8.16 -3.35
C ASN A 209 2.14 -8.25 -4.31
N GLY A 210 2.96 -7.19 -4.40
CA GLY A 210 4.08 -7.11 -5.35
C GLY A 210 5.18 -8.13 -5.10
N LEU A 211 5.34 -8.63 -3.86
CA LEU A 211 6.27 -9.69 -3.51
C LEU A 211 5.59 -11.06 -3.45
N SER A 212 4.88 -11.41 -4.50
CA SER A 212 4.19 -12.69 -4.67
C SER A 212 4.62 -13.38 -5.96
N LEU A 213 4.05 -14.55 -6.25
CA LEU A 213 4.24 -15.30 -7.50
C LEU A 213 5.72 -15.54 -7.82
N PHE A 214 6.53 -15.84 -6.80
CA PHE A 214 7.97 -16.04 -6.91
C PHE A 214 8.71 -14.84 -7.53
N CYS A 215 8.32 -13.62 -7.15
CA CYS A 215 8.81 -12.37 -7.72
C CYS A 215 10.34 -12.29 -7.79
N TYR A 216 11.02 -12.73 -6.74
CA TYR A 216 12.48 -12.69 -6.65
C TYR A 216 13.18 -14.00 -7.00
N ALA A 217 12.44 -15.05 -7.40
CA ALA A 217 13.05 -16.30 -7.82
C ALA A 217 14.00 -16.09 -9.02
N GLY A 218 15.21 -16.58 -8.90
CA GLY A 218 16.19 -16.62 -9.99
C GLY A 218 16.00 -17.88 -10.85
N LYS A 219 16.84 -18.01 -11.89
CA LYS A 219 16.78 -19.18 -12.78
C LYS A 219 17.05 -20.50 -12.06
N GLU A 220 17.89 -20.47 -11.01
CA GLU A 220 18.22 -21.65 -10.21
C GLU A 220 17.06 -22.06 -9.33
N ASP A 221 16.29 -21.09 -8.78
CA ASP A 221 15.14 -21.34 -7.95
C ASP A 221 14.00 -22.01 -8.76
N TYR A 222 13.80 -21.61 -10.02
CA TYR A 222 12.81 -22.26 -10.91
C TYR A 222 13.10 -23.72 -11.19
N ALA A 223 14.35 -24.15 -11.05
CA ALA A 223 14.72 -25.56 -11.18
C ALA A 223 14.34 -26.38 -9.92
N ASN A 224 14.12 -25.72 -8.79
CA ASN A 224 13.73 -26.36 -7.52
C ASN A 224 12.80 -25.45 -6.70
N LEU A 225 11.56 -25.32 -7.14
CA LEU A 225 10.54 -24.49 -6.46
C LEU A 225 10.20 -25.01 -5.07
N ASP A 226 10.33 -26.32 -4.81
CA ASP A 226 10.11 -26.89 -3.48
C ASP A 226 11.11 -26.36 -2.46
N GLU A 227 12.35 -26.10 -2.85
CA GLU A 227 13.34 -25.50 -1.98
C GLU A 227 13.06 -24.00 -1.77
N TYR A 228 12.67 -23.29 -2.82
CA TYR A 228 12.25 -21.90 -2.72
C TYR A 228 11.03 -21.74 -1.82
N ALA A 229 10.09 -22.69 -1.86
CA ALA A 229 8.87 -22.67 -1.05
C ALA A 229 9.13 -22.74 0.48
N LYS A 230 10.34 -23.08 0.91
CA LYS A 230 10.75 -23.04 2.32
C LYS A 230 11.07 -21.62 2.81
N THR A 231 11.05 -20.62 1.93
CA THR A 231 11.21 -19.22 2.30
C THR A 231 10.08 -18.83 3.26
N ARG A 232 10.46 -18.19 4.36
CA ARG A 232 9.51 -17.74 5.36
C ARG A 232 8.82 -16.46 4.91
N SER A 233 7.51 -16.42 5.09
CA SER A 233 6.75 -15.19 4.85
C SER A 233 6.67 -14.33 6.11
N ASN A 234 6.53 -13.05 5.90
CA ASN A 234 6.31 -12.05 6.92
C ASN A 234 4.85 -11.55 6.84
N PRO A 235 4.05 -11.51 7.92
CA PRO A 235 4.43 -11.70 9.34
C PRO A 235 4.29 -13.12 9.88
N TYR A 236 3.99 -14.09 9.05
CA TYR A 236 3.64 -15.43 9.53
C TYR A 236 4.83 -16.16 10.15
N ASN A 237 6.04 -15.83 9.77
CA ASN A 237 7.30 -16.41 10.22
C ASN A 237 7.34 -17.96 10.07
N ILE A 238 6.58 -18.46 9.11
CA ILE A 238 6.51 -19.86 8.67
C ILE A 238 6.54 -19.90 7.14
N SER A 239 6.97 -21.03 6.57
CA SER A 239 6.86 -21.25 5.11
C SER A 239 5.40 -21.58 4.74
N TYR A 240 5.09 -21.50 3.45
CA TYR A 240 3.82 -21.94 2.88
C TYR A 240 3.81 -23.45 2.54
N GLU A 241 4.92 -24.14 2.80
CA GLU A 241 5.05 -25.58 2.62
C GLU A 241 4.17 -26.37 3.62
#